data_6ef0811e199d809da7ddb861092fa3a7
#
_entry.id   6ef0811e199d809da7ddb861092fa3a7
#
_cell.length_a   1.000
_cell.length_b   1.000
_cell.length_c   1.000
_cell.angle_alpha   90.00
_cell.angle_beta   90.00
_cell.angle_gamma   90.00
#
_symmetry.space_group_name_H-M   'P 1'
#
loop_
_entity.id
_entity.type
_entity.pdbx_description
1 polymer ?
#
loop_
_entity_poly.entity_id
_entity_poly.type
_entity_poly.pdbx_seq_one_letter_code
_entity_poly.pdbx_strand_id
1 'polypeptide(L)'
;MARTFNNIFVRGLTGAVGDQFIIRQTRSGRTIIANKPSFDPNREFTEPQKAQQEAFRQATSYAKFAKNEPVYINKAKGTTSTAYNLAVADWFGAPEVLEIDASNWTGESGQPIRIQATDNILVTRVLVVIKDANDTVLEQGEAVPSQTDGRWWIYTTKTLVNMTAAPQVAATAFDLPGHDSVMVWSNN
;
A
#
# COMPACT_ATOMS: atom_id res chain seq x y z
N MET A 1 4.94 -25.22 -16.79
CA MET A 1 6.05 -24.95 -15.86
C MET A 1 6.20 -26.15 -14.94
N ALA A 2 7.36 -26.76 -14.86
CA ALA A 2 7.66 -27.87 -13.94
C ALA A 2 8.39 -27.35 -12.70
N ARG A 3 8.10 -27.94 -11.54
CA ARG A 3 8.76 -27.63 -10.27
C ARG A 3 9.41 -28.92 -9.75
N THR A 4 10.66 -28.86 -9.34
CA THR A 4 11.37 -30.01 -8.79
C THR A 4 11.92 -29.68 -7.43
N PHE A 5 11.81 -30.64 -6.50
CA PHE A 5 12.44 -30.58 -5.18
C PHE A 5 13.53 -31.66 -5.12
N ASN A 6 14.73 -31.28 -4.70
CA ASN A 6 15.86 -32.20 -4.44
C ASN A 6 16.24 -33.14 -5.62
N ASN A 7 15.94 -32.77 -6.86
CA ASN A 7 16.44 -33.53 -8.00
C ASN A 7 17.93 -33.22 -8.23
N ILE A 8 18.77 -34.21 -8.08
CA ILE A 8 20.23 -34.06 -8.15
C ILE A 8 20.72 -33.55 -9.51
N PHE A 9 20.00 -33.83 -10.61
CA PHE A 9 20.39 -33.43 -11.96
C PHE A 9 20.13 -31.94 -12.25
N VAL A 10 19.22 -31.29 -11.50
CA VAL A 10 18.86 -29.87 -11.71
C VAL A 10 19.16 -28.99 -10.50
N ARG A 11 19.67 -29.59 -9.42
CA ARG A 11 20.02 -28.85 -8.20
C ARG A 11 21.21 -27.93 -8.48
N GLY A 12 21.01 -26.65 -8.20
CA GLY A 12 22.04 -25.62 -8.39
C GLY A 12 22.18 -25.13 -9.84
N LEU A 13 21.51 -25.73 -10.81
CA LEU A 13 21.53 -25.24 -12.18
C LEU A 13 20.69 -23.95 -12.33
N THR A 14 21.24 -22.96 -13.02
CA THR A 14 20.53 -21.73 -13.42
C THR A 14 20.98 -21.33 -14.83
N GLY A 15 20.05 -20.79 -15.61
CA GLY A 15 20.33 -20.31 -16.96
C GLY A 15 19.47 -20.94 -18.04
N ALA A 16 19.80 -20.67 -19.29
CA ALA A 16 19.13 -21.26 -20.45
C ALA A 16 19.74 -22.62 -20.79
N VAL A 17 18.85 -23.58 -21.08
CA VAL A 17 19.22 -24.90 -21.59
C VAL A 17 18.72 -25.01 -23.01
N GLY A 18 19.64 -24.85 -23.96
CA GLY A 18 19.31 -24.70 -25.38
C GLY A 18 18.36 -23.52 -25.61
N ASP A 19 17.57 -23.62 -26.68
CA ASP A 19 16.58 -22.60 -27.02
C ASP A 19 15.19 -22.87 -26.44
N GLN A 20 15.04 -23.93 -25.66
CA GLN A 20 13.73 -24.41 -25.21
C GLN A 20 13.42 -24.05 -23.74
N PHE A 21 14.39 -24.15 -22.83
CA PHE A 21 14.12 -24.06 -21.40
C PHE A 21 14.99 -23.02 -20.69
N ILE A 22 14.41 -22.44 -19.62
CA ILE A 22 15.13 -21.64 -18.63
C ILE A 22 14.97 -22.31 -17.27
N ILE A 23 16.10 -22.56 -16.60
CA ILE A 23 16.16 -23.09 -15.24
C ILE A 23 16.48 -21.93 -14.30
N ARG A 24 15.70 -21.78 -13.24
CA ARG A 24 15.87 -20.75 -12.20
C ARG A 24 15.79 -21.37 -10.81
N GLN A 25 16.67 -20.91 -9.93
CA GLN A 25 16.55 -21.15 -8.49
C GLN A 25 15.76 -19.99 -7.87
N THR A 26 14.78 -20.32 -7.03
CA THR A 26 14.12 -19.30 -6.20
C THR A 26 14.89 -19.10 -4.90
N ARG A 27 14.67 -17.95 -4.23
CA ARG A 27 15.25 -17.69 -2.91
C ARG A 27 14.82 -18.73 -1.85
N SER A 28 13.67 -19.38 -2.04
CA SER A 28 13.18 -20.49 -1.20
C SER A 28 13.78 -21.85 -1.54
N GLY A 29 14.83 -21.93 -2.37
CA GLY A 29 15.51 -23.16 -2.74
C GLY A 29 14.78 -24.02 -3.79
N ARG A 30 13.67 -23.55 -4.37
CA ARG A 30 12.94 -24.29 -5.42
C ARG A 30 13.60 -24.08 -6.76
N THR A 31 13.74 -25.17 -7.52
CA THR A 31 14.12 -25.10 -8.94
C THR A 31 12.89 -25.00 -9.82
N ILE A 32 12.85 -24.00 -10.69
CA ILE A 32 11.78 -23.81 -11.66
C ILE A 32 12.35 -24.04 -13.07
N ILE A 33 11.71 -24.92 -13.82
CA ILE A 33 11.99 -25.13 -15.23
C ILE A 33 10.81 -24.56 -16.02
N ALA A 34 11.06 -23.63 -16.91
CA ALA A 34 10.06 -22.98 -17.73
C ALA A 34 10.50 -22.96 -19.20
N ASN A 35 9.56 -22.94 -20.12
CA ASN A 35 9.87 -22.71 -21.53
C ASN A 35 10.48 -21.31 -21.66
N LYS A 36 11.45 -21.19 -22.58
CA LYS A 36 11.98 -19.88 -22.98
C LYS A 36 10.83 -19.07 -23.58
N PRO A 37 10.56 -17.87 -23.09
CA PRO A 37 9.52 -17.04 -23.68
C PRO A 37 9.89 -16.65 -25.11
N SER A 38 8.96 -16.83 -26.03
CA SER A 38 9.05 -16.29 -27.38
C SER A 38 8.11 -15.09 -27.50
N PHE A 39 8.60 -14.03 -28.09
CA PHE A 39 7.82 -12.82 -28.32
C PHE A 39 7.73 -12.58 -29.82
N ASP A 40 6.51 -12.30 -30.30
CA ASP A 40 6.33 -11.79 -31.66
C ASP A 40 6.94 -10.38 -31.72
N PRO A 41 7.92 -10.13 -32.61
CA PRO A 41 8.54 -8.81 -32.76
C PRO A 41 7.54 -7.76 -33.25
N ASN A 42 6.44 -8.16 -33.90
CA ASN A 42 5.39 -7.26 -34.39
C ASN A 42 4.22 -7.14 -33.42
N ARG A 43 4.37 -7.62 -32.18
CA ARG A 43 3.29 -7.56 -31.19
C ARG A 43 2.95 -6.12 -30.83
N GLU A 44 1.73 -5.71 -31.12
CA GLU A 44 1.17 -4.46 -30.62
C GLU A 44 0.54 -4.69 -29.24
N PHE A 45 0.80 -3.75 -28.32
CA PHE A 45 0.21 -3.76 -26.99
C PHE A 45 -1.08 -2.93 -27.01
N THR A 46 -2.12 -3.46 -26.37
CA THR A 46 -3.35 -2.69 -26.13
C THR A 46 -3.09 -1.53 -25.15
N GLU A 47 -3.94 -0.51 -25.16
CA GLU A 47 -3.79 0.63 -24.26
C GLU A 47 -3.74 0.24 -22.77
N PRO A 48 -4.58 -0.68 -22.24
CA PRO A 48 -4.44 -1.16 -20.88
C PRO A 48 -3.09 -1.85 -20.61
N GLN A 49 -2.54 -2.58 -21.58
CA GLN A 49 -1.23 -3.23 -21.43
C GLN A 49 -0.10 -2.19 -21.36
N LYS A 50 -0.18 -1.13 -22.19
CA LYS A 50 0.78 -0.01 -22.17
C LYS A 50 0.70 0.73 -20.82
N ALA A 51 -0.51 1.00 -20.33
CA ALA A 51 -0.72 1.63 -19.03
C ALA A 51 -0.12 0.80 -17.89
N GLN A 52 -0.33 -0.52 -17.90
CA GLN A 52 0.25 -1.42 -16.90
C GLN A 52 1.78 -1.48 -16.96
N GLN A 53 2.36 -1.44 -18.16
CA GLN A 53 3.82 -1.39 -18.33
C GLN A 53 4.38 -0.09 -17.80
N GLU A 54 3.69 1.03 -18.04
CA GLU A 54 4.09 2.33 -17.51
C GLU A 54 4.00 2.37 -15.99
N ALA A 55 2.90 1.92 -15.41
CA ALA A 55 2.74 1.81 -13.96
C ALA A 55 3.86 0.94 -13.34
N PHE A 56 4.18 -0.20 -13.97
CA PHE A 56 5.28 -1.05 -13.51
C PHE A 56 6.65 -0.35 -13.61
N ARG A 57 6.89 0.43 -14.67
CA ARG A 57 8.12 1.21 -14.82
C ARG A 57 8.26 2.25 -13.70
N GLN A 58 7.18 2.94 -13.36
CA GLN A 58 7.15 3.90 -12.26
C GLN A 58 7.39 3.20 -10.91
N ALA A 59 6.70 2.08 -10.65
CA ALA A 59 6.89 1.27 -9.45
C ALA A 59 8.34 0.80 -9.29
N THR A 60 8.97 0.32 -10.37
CA THR A 60 10.37 -0.12 -10.33
C THR A 60 11.35 1.04 -10.16
N SER A 61 11.02 2.23 -10.69
CA SER A 61 11.81 3.44 -10.48
C SER A 61 11.78 3.87 -9.00
N TYR A 62 10.59 3.93 -8.41
CA TYR A 62 10.41 4.17 -6.97
C TYR A 62 11.20 3.16 -6.14
N ALA A 63 11.00 1.86 -6.40
CA ALA A 63 11.60 0.79 -5.60
C ALA A 63 13.14 0.76 -5.65
N LYS A 64 13.79 1.30 -6.70
CA LYS A 64 15.26 1.42 -6.76
C LYS A 64 15.82 2.28 -5.63
N PHE A 65 15.10 3.30 -5.21
CA PHE A 65 15.48 4.19 -4.12
C PHE A 65 14.90 3.68 -2.79
N ALA A 66 13.60 3.39 -2.76
CA ALA A 66 12.86 3.01 -1.56
C ALA A 66 13.35 1.71 -0.90
N LYS A 67 13.93 0.77 -1.65
CA LYS A 67 14.49 -0.49 -1.11
C LYS A 67 15.53 -0.30 0.01
N ASN A 68 16.12 0.89 0.13
CA ASN A 68 17.12 1.22 1.14
C ASN A 68 16.48 1.78 2.42
N GLU A 69 15.18 2.07 2.40
CA GLU A 69 14.46 2.56 3.58
C GLU A 69 14.33 1.46 4.64
N PRO A 70 14.56 1.82 5.92
CA PRO A 70 14.53 0.86 7.03
C PRO A 70 13.24 0.05 7.11
N VAL A 71 12.10 0.62 6.75
CA VAL A 71 10.79 -0.03 6.79
C VAL A 71 10.75 -1.26 5.87
N TYR A 72 11.21 -1.15 4.62
CA TYR A 72 11.24 -2.27 3.67
C TYR A 72 12.30 -3.29 4.04
N ILE A 73 13.48 -2.82 4.51
CA ILE A 73 14.55 -3.71 4.97
C ILE A 73 14.07 -4.56 6.14
N ASN A 74 13.45 -3.95 7.14
CA ASN A 74 12.97 -4.65 8.32
C ASN A 74 11.82 -5.61 7.98
N LYS A 75 10.90 -5.20 7.13
CA LYS A 75 9.77 -6.04 6.71
C LYS A 75 10.21 -7.22 5.83
N ALA A 76 11.33 -7.10 5.11
CA ALA A 76 11.91 -8.19 4.32
C ALA A 76 12.63 -9.25 5.18
N LYS A 77 13.07 -8.91 6.41
CA LYS A 77 13.77 -9.85 7.30
C LYS A 77 12.89 -11.05 7.62
N GLY A 78 13.45 -12.24 7.48
CA GLY A 78 12.73 -13.49 7.77
C GLY A 78 11.70 -13.90 6.70
N THR A 79 11.55 -13.14 5.62
CA THR A 79 10.67 -13.45 4.50
C THR A 79 11.44 -13.89 3.26
N THR A 80 10.74 -14.45 2.27
CA THR A 80 11.31 -14.78 0.95
C THR A 80 11.33 -13.55 0.01
N SER A 81 10.67 -12.47 0.38
CA SER A 81 10.63 -11.23 -0.38
C SER A 81 11.89 -10.38 -0.14
N THR A 82 12.28 -9.61 -1.13
CA THR A 82 13.34 -8.59 -0.99
C THR A 82 12.72 -7.24 -0.65
N ALA A 83 13.48 -6.34 -0.03
CA ALA A 83 13.03 -4.96 0.19
C ALA A 83 12.59 -4.28 -1.11
N TYR A 84 13.29 -4.56 -2.22
CA TYR A 84 12.89 -4.09 -3.54
C TYR A 84 11.51 -4.60 -3.97
N ASN A 85 11.23 -5.91 -3.81
CA ASN A 85 9.94 -6.48 -4.19
C ASN A 85 8.79 -5.95 -3.30
N LEU A 86 9.08 -5.70 -2.03
CA LEU A 86 8.11 -5.07 -1.11
C LEU A 86 7.80 -3.64 -1.55
N ALA A 87 8.81 -2.85 -1.91
CA ALA A 87 8.60 -1.49 -2.40
C ALA A 87 7.85 -1.43 -3.75
N VAL A 88 8.07 -2.42 -4.66
CA VAL A 88 7.27 -2.55 -5.89
C VAL A 88 5.81 -2.89 -5.56
N ALA A 89 5.58 -3.80 -4.61
CA ALA A 89 4.22 -4.17 -4.19
C ALA A 89 3.49 -3.01 -3.50
N ASP A 90 4.21 -2.22 -2.72
CA ASP A 90 3.72 -1.03 -2.04
C ASP A 90 3.21 0.03 -3.02
N TRP A 91 3.96 0.26 -4.09
CA TRP A 91 3.54 1.17 -5.16
C TRP A 91 2.17 0.83 -5.76
N PHE A 92 1.79 -0.43 -5.79
CA PHE A 92 0.50 -0.89 -6.34
C PHE A 92 -0.61 -1.00 -5.28
N GLY A 93 -0.28 -0.86 -4.01
CA GLY A 93 -1.21 -0.91 -2.90
C GLY A 93 -1.43 0.47 -2.33
N ALA A 94 -2.59 1.07 -2.55
CA ALA A 94 -2.95 2.30 -1.85
C ALA A 94 -3.39 1.99 -0.42
N PRO A 95 -3.22 2.93 0.52
CA PRO A 95 -3.72 2.79 1.87
C PRO A 95 -5.25 2.79 1.86
N GLU A 96 -5.87 2.29 2.90
CA GLU A 96 -7.32 2.23 3.04
C GLU A 96 -7.75 2.74 4.42
N VAL A 97 -8.72 3.65 4.44
CA VAL A 97 -9.45 4.03 5.65
C VAL A 97 -10.63 3.09 5.79
N LEU A 98 -10.63 2.28 6.85
CA LEU A 98 -11.65 1.24 7.07
C LEU A 98 -12.84 1.75 7.86
N GLU A 99 -12.61 2.67 8.82
CA GLU A 99 -13.63 3.13 9.75
C GLU A 99 -13.28 4.53 10.29
N ILE A 100 -14.31 5.34 10.50
CA ILE A 100 -14.25 6.58 11.25
C ILE A 100 -15.28 6.45 12.38
N ASP A 101 -14.79 6.34 13.62
CA ASP A 101 -15.60 6.29 14.83
C ASP A 101 -15.64 7.67 15.48
N ALA A 102 -16.72 8.41 15.22
CA ALA A 102 -17.04 9.69 15.81
C ALA A 102 -18.25 9.58 16.77
N SER A 103 -18.60 8.39 17.24
CA SER A 103 -19.79 8.13 18.07
C SER A 103 -19.81 8.91 19.40
N ASN A 104 -18.62 9.22 19.94
CA ASN A 104 -18.46 9.98 21.17
C ASN A 104 -18.22 11.47 20.94
N TRP A 105 -18.27 11.93 19.69
CA TRP A 105 -18.07 13.33 19.38
C TRP A 105 -19.40 14.07 19.36
N THR A 106 -19.55 15.02 20.28
CA THR A 106 -20.75 15.88 20.45
C THR A 106 -20.57 17.27 19.85
N GLY A 107 -19.48 17.51 19.13
CA GLY A 107 -19.13 18.83 18.58
C GLY A 107 -18.21 19.66 19.47
N GLU A 108 -17.93 19.23 20.69
CA GLU A 108 -17.04 19.95 21.60
C GLU A 108 -15.56 19.77 21.23
N SER A 109 -14.75 20.75 21.59
CA SER A 109 -13.30 20.66 21.46
C SER A 109 -12.70 19.69 22.49
N GLY A 110 -11.58 19.06 22.13
CA GLY A 110 -10.88 18.10 23.00
C GLY A 110 -11.42 16.67 22.94
N GLN A 111 -12.44 16.42 22.16
CA GLN A 111 -13.02 15.08 22.02
C GLN A 111 -12.26 14.27 20.95
N PRO A 112 -12.09 12.95 21.16
CA PRO A 112 -11.40 12.09 20.21
C PRO A 112 -12.32 11.63 19.08
N ILE A 113 -11.83 11.68 17.85
CA ILE A 113 -12.36 10.94 16.69
C ILE A 113 -11.33 9.85 16.38
N ARG A 114 -11.79 8.61 16.27
CA ARG A 114 -10.93 7.46 16.02
C ARG A 114 -11.04 7.06 14.56
N ILE A 115 -9.90 6.84 13.90
CA ILE A 115 -9.83 6.45 12.50
C ILE A 115 -9.06 5.13 12.41
N GLN A 116 -9.65 4.12 11.78
CA GLN A 116 -8.96 2.90 11.46
C GLN A 116 -8.44 2.97 10.02
N ALA A 117 -7.12 2.91 9.88
CA ALA A 117 -6.46 2.92 8.57
C ALA A 117 -5.48 1.75 8.47
N THR A 118 -5.35 1.20 7.27
CA THR A 118 -4.46 0.08 6.97
C THR A 118 -3.73 0.30 5.66
N ASP A 119 -2.59 -0.35 5.54
CA ASP A 119 -1.80 -0.40 4.32
C ASP A 119 -1.00 -1.70 4.26
N ASN A 120 -0.55 -2.07 3.07
CA ASN A 120 0.27 -3.27 2.89
C ASN A 120 1.67 -3.14 3.52
N ILE A 121 2.22 -1.93 3.61
CA ILE A 121 3.50 -1.62 4.22
C ILE A 121 3.33 -0.69 5.43
N LEU A 122 2.92 0.55 5.24
CA LEU A 122 2.83 1.52 6.31
C LEU A 122 1.93 2.70 5.95
N VAL A 123 0.91 2.96 6.77
CA VAL A 123 0.23 4.27 6.77
C VAL A 123 1.17 5.29 7.43
N THR A 124 1.58 6.31 6.69
CA THR A 124 2.55 7.31 7.15
C THR A 124 1.91 8.42 7.95
N ARG A 125 0.69 8.82 7.57
CA ARG A 125 -0.10 9.86 8.24
C ARG A 125 -1.58 9.71 7.92
N VAL A 126 -2.41 10.26 8.78
CA VAL A 126 -3.86 10.39 8.56
C VAL A 126 -4.24 11.85 8.76
N LEU A 127 -4.78 12.48 7.73
CA LEU A 127 -5.31 13.85 7.78
C LEU A 127 -6.81 13.79 8.02
N VAL A 128 -7.30 14.59 8.97
CA VAL A 128 -8.73 14.74 9.27
C VAL A 128 -9.16 16.14 8.90
N VAL A 129 -10.27 16.24 8.17
CA VAL A 129 -10.93 17.49 7.80
C VAL A 129 -12.38 17.43 8.23
N ILE A 130 -12.81 18.37 9.04
CA ILE A 130 -14.21 18.53 9.47
C ILE A 130 -14.83 19.67 8.65
N LYS A 131 -15.95 19.40 8.00
CA LYS A 131 -16.68 20.35 7.16
C LYS A 131 -18.12 20.50 7.63
N ASP A 132 -18.74 21.63 7.29
CA ASP A 132 -20.18 21.79 7.40
C ASP A 132 -20.93 21.20 6.20
N ALA A 133 -22.25 21.27 6.20
CA ALA A 133 -23.10 20.82 5.09
C ALA A 133 -22.91 21.58 3.77
N ASN A 134 -22.22 22.72 3.79
CA ASN A 134 -21.88 23.54 2.62
C ASN A 134 -20.44 23.31 2.13
N ASP A 135 -19.78 22.23 2.57
CA ASP A 135 -18.37 21.94 2.26
C ASP A 135 -17.35 22.95 2.83
N THR A 136 -17.78 23.85 3.72
CA THR A 136 -16.86 24.79 4.38
C THR A 136 -16.03 24.06 5.40
N VAL A 137 -14.70 24.19 5.32
CA VAL A 137 -13.78 23.59 6.30
C VAL A 137 -13.91 24.32 7.63
N LEU A 138 -14.35 23.61 8.66
CA LEU A 138 -14.45 24.09 10.04
C LEU A 138 -13.15 23.86 10.82
N GLU A 139 -12.52 22.70 10.58
CA GLU A 139 -11.30 22.28 11.24
C GLU A 139 -10.53 21.28 10.39
N GLN A 140 -9.20 21.31 10.51
CA GLN A 140 -8.35 20.27 9.91
C GLN A 140 -7.10 20.02 10.77
N GLY A 141 -6.57 18.80 10.66
CA GLY A 141 -5.33 18.46 11.33
C GLY A 141 -4.95 16.99 11.16
N GLU A 142 -3.77 16.65 11.61
CA GLU A 142 -3.26 15.27 11.55
C GLU A 142 -3.69 14.50 12.80
N ALA A 143 -4.11 13.26 12.60
CA ALA A 143 -4.34 12.31 13.66
C ALA A 143 -3.00 11.70 14.13
N VAL A 144 -2.96 11.25 15.37
CA VAL A 144 -1.79 10.62 16.00
C VAL A 144 -2.02 9.12 16.07
N PRO A 145 -1.01 8.27 15.72
CA PRO A 145 -1.12 6.83 15.86
C PRO A 145 -1.45 6.43 17.30
N SER A 146 -2.37 5.48 17.46
CA SER A 146 -2.67 4.92 18.78
C SER A 146 -1.49 4.13 19.32
N GLN A 147 -1.16 4.31 20.58
CA GLN A 147 -0.08 3.58 21.25
C GLN A 147 -0.43 2.11 21.55
N THR A 148 -1.73 1.77 21.52
CA THR A 148 -2.20 0.41 21.86
C THR A 148 -2.47 -0.46 20.65
N ASP A 149 -2.85 0.12 19.52
CA ASP A 149 -3.10 -0.59 18.26
C ASP A 149 -2.71 0.31 17.08
N GLY A 150 -1.64 -0.05 16.38
CA GLY A 150 -1.07 0.72 15.27
C GLY A 150 -1.98 0.87 14.04
N ARG A 151 -3.14 0.21 14.02
CA ARG A 151 -4.16 0.40 12.97
C ARG A 151 -5.08 1.57 13.25
N TRP A 152 -5.14 2.03 14.53
CA TRP A 152 -5.98 3.13 14.96
C TRP A 152 -5.20 4.42 15.06
N TRP A 153 -5.82 5.48 14.61
CA TRP A 153 -5.35 6.86 14.69
C TRP A 153 -6.36 7.67 15.48
N ILE A 154 -5.89 8.62 16.26
CA ILE A 154 -6.74 9.44 17.13
C ILE A 154 -6.55 10.90 16.73
N TYR A 155 -7.63 11.51 16.29
CA TYR A 155 -7.69 12.95 16.10
C TYR A 155 -8.41 13.58 17.27
N THR A 156 -7.81 14.56 17.91
CA THR A 156 -8.43 15.33 18.99
C THR A 156 -8.94 16.65 18.41
N THR A 157 -10.25 16.89 18.49
CA THR A 157 -10.90 18.10 17.98
C THR A 157 -10.39 19.34 18.72
N LYS A 158 -10.32 20.48 18.04
CA LYS A 158 -9.75 21.73 18.58
C LYS A 158 -10.78 22.84 18.68
N THR A 159 -11.83 22.77 17.86
CA THR A 159 -12.86 23.80 17.75
C THR A 159 -14.22 23.26 18.17
N LEU A 160 -15.10 24.17 18.60
CA LEU A 160 -16.51 23.87 18.83
C LEU A 160 -17.22 23.81 17.47
N VAL A 161 -17.90 22.71 17.19
CA VAL A 161 -18.65 22.48 15.96
C VAL A 161 -20.13 22.31 16.29
N ASN A 162 -20.98 23.03 15.56
CA ASN A 162 -22.43 22.89 15.73
C ASN A 162 -22.94 21.59 15.04
N MET A 163 -23.33 20.61 15.83
CA MET A 163 -23.82 19.32 15.33
C MET A 163 -25.15 19.40 14.56
N THR A 164 -25.95 20.47 14.77
CA THR A 164 -27.21 20.67 14.01
C THR A 164 -26.95 21.10 12.56
N ALA A 165 -25.73 21.53 12.24
CA ALA A 165 -25.28 21.85 10.87
C ALA A 165 -24.86 20.59 10.08
N ALA A 166 -25.13 19.39 10.58
CA ALA A 166 -24.79 18.10 9.95
C ALA A 166 -23.31 18.04 9.49
N PRO A 167 -22.35 18.20 10.41
CA PRO A 167 -20.94 18.19 10.05
C PRO A 167 -20.52 16.83 9.49
N GLN A 168 -19.57 16.88 8.58
CA GLN A 168 -18.94 15.70 7.98
C GLN A 168 -17.48 15.62 8.41
N VAL A 169 -16.99 14.43 8.65
CA VAL A 169 -15.60 14.13 8.98
C VAL A 169 -14.99 13.34 7.83
N ALA A 170 -14.06 13.95 7.11
CA ALA A 170 -13.26 13.27 6.08
C ALA A 170 -11.91 12.89 6.68
N ALA A 171 -11.55 11.61 6.58
CA ALA A 171 -10.23 11.12 6.95
C ALA A 171 -9.51 10.61 5.71
N THR A 172 -8.28 11.12 5.48
CA THR A 172 -7.42 10.72 4.37
C THR A 172 -6.18 10.05 4.91
N ALA A 173 -5.97 8.79 4.56
CA ALA A 173 -4.76 8.05 4.88
C ALA A 173 -3.74 8.18 3.74
N PHE A 174 -2.46 8.25 4.08
CA PHE A 174 -1.34 8.34 3.13
C PHE A 174 -0.34 7.22 3.38
N ASP A 175 0.26 6.71 2.32
CA ASP A 175 1.31 5.70 2.35
C ASP A 175 2.73 6.27 2.13
N LEU A 176 3.72 5.38 1.99
CA LEU A 176 5.11 5.75 1.68
C LEU A 176 5.30 6.20 0.23
N PRO A 177 4.71 5.54 -0.79
CA PRO A 177 4.78 5.98 -2.18
C PRO A 177 4.10 7.32 -2.45
N GLY A 178 3.22 7.78 -1.56
CA GLY A 178 2.47 9.03 -1.69
C GLY A 178 1.05 8.86 -2.26
N HIS A 179 0.53 7.64 -2.27
CA HIS A 179 -0.88 7.40 -2.56
C HIS A 179 -1.73 7.75 -1.36
N ASP A 180 -2.99 8.00 -1.61
CA ASP A 180 -3.96 8.32 -0.57
C ASP A 180 -5.31 7.65 -0.82
N SER A 181 -6.07 7.51 0.25
CA SER A 181 -7.49 7.18 0.20
C SER A 181 -8.26 7.99 1.23
N VAL A 182 -9.50 8.30 0.90
CA VAL A 182 -10.38 9.10 1.74
C VAL A 182 -11.65 8.34 2.08
N MET A 183 -12.08 8.47 3.34
CA MET A 183 -13.41 8.07 3.79
C MET A 183 -14.12 9.27 4.41
N VAL A 184 -15.44 9.37 4.23
CA VAL A 184 -16.26 10.42 4.82
C VAL A 184 -17.30 9.79 5.74
N TRP A 185 -17.31 10.28 6.96
CA TRP A 185 -18.37 9.99 7.94
C TRP A 185 -19.31 11.19 8.00
N SER A 186 -20.62 10.95 8.11
CA SER A 186 -21.64 11.97 8.32
C SER A 186 -22.53 11.61 9.50
N ASN A 187 -22.88 12.61 10.27
CA ASN A 187 -23.87 12.49 11.34
C ASN A 187 -25.27 12.45 10.70
N ASN A 188 -25.83 11.24 10.52
CA ASN A 188 -27.19 11.05 10.04
C ASN A 188 -28.15 10.98 11.22
#